data_e0f328fb0e8f4f5618ac39fef08696bc
#
_entry.id   e0f328fb0e8f4f5618ac39fef08696bc
#
_cell.length_a   1.000
_cell.length_b   1.000
_cell.length_c   1.000
_cell.angle_alpha   90.00
_cell.angle_beta   90.00
_cell.angle_gamma   90.00
#
_symmetry.space_group_name_H-M   'P 1'
#
loop_
_entity.id
_entity.type
_entity.pdbx_description
1 polymer ?
#
loop_
_entity_poly.entity_id
_entity_poly.type
_entity_poly.pdbx_seq_one_letter_code
_entity_poly.pdbx_strand_id
1 'polypeptide(L)'
;KRDQVLELYFKVREFLNIHDILDENYVIYSEYQQDGRFMVKLFCVNPAVNLQAYLEYGIGTVFFSATLLPVRYYKKLLSIETDDYAIYADSPFPKDSRLLLIGRDVSTRYTQRGPEMYRRIASYIVGAADAKKGNYMVFFPSYRVMEEVHSVFSEKCGKISSAVQSPFMSEEDREVFL
;
A
#
# COMPACT_ATOMS: atom_id res chain seq x y z
N LYS A 1 -2.52 -19.32 -29.59
CA LYS A 1 -2.26 -18.23 -30.57
C LYS A 1 -3.37 -17.18 -30.62
N ARG A 2 -4.67 -17.60 -30.68
CA ARG A 2 -5.82 -16.66 -30.72
C ARG A 2 -5.88 -15.80 -29.44
N ASP A 3 -5.67 -16.41 -28.30
CA ASP A 3 -5.72 -15.73 -27.00
C ASP A 3 -4.58 -14.70 -26.83
N GLN A 4 -3.38 -15.02 -27.31
CA GLN A 4 -2.24 -14.11 -27.29
C GLN A 4 -2.45 -12.86 -28.18
N VAL A 5 -3.10 -13.04 -29.33
CA VAL A 5 -3.44 -11.93 -30.23
C VAL A 5 -4.51 -11.04 -29.59
N LEU A 6 -5.48 -11.65 -28.94
CA LEU A 6 -6.55 -10.93 -28.24
C LEU A 6 -6.00 -10.13 -27.06
N GLU A 7 -5.08 -10.74 -26.29
CA GLU A 7 -4.39 -10.07 -25.18
C GLU A 7 -3.57 -8.86 -25.67
N LEU A 8 -2.82 -9.03 -26.75
CA LEU A 8 -2.07 -7.93 -27.36
C LEU A 8 -3.00 -6.81 -27.83
N TYR A 9 -4.12 -7.17 -28.48
CA TYR A 9 -5.11 -6.21 -28.94
C TYR A 9 -5.66 -5.37 -27.77
N PHE A 10 -6.01 -6.00 -26.65
CA PHE A 10 -6.52 -5.27 -25.49
C PHE A 10 -5.46 -4.36 -24.86
N LYS A 11 -4.21 -4.81 -24.75
CA LYS A 11 -3.10 -3.99 -24.24
C LYS A 11 -2.85 -2.75 -25.11
N VAL A 12 -2.84 -2.94 -26.43
CA VAL A 12 -2.66 -1.83 -27.38
C VAL A 12 -3.84 -0.86 -27.29
N ARG A 13 -5.06 -1.38 -27.24
CA ARG A 13 -6.26 -0.55 -27.12
C ARG A 13 -6.31 0.23 -25.82
N GLU A 14 -5.93 -0.38 -24.70
CA GLU A 14 -5.82 0.29 -23.40
C GLU A 14 -4.79 1.42 -23.46
N PHE A 15 -3.61 1.18 -24.03
CA PHE A 15 -2.60 2.21 -24.21
C PHE A 15 -3.11 3.38 -25.07
N LEU A 16 -3.76 3.09 -26.18
CA LEU A 16 -4.32 4.13 -27.07
C LEU A 16 -5.45 4.93 -26.38
N ASN A 17 -6.32 4.27 -25.62
CA ASN A 17 -7.37 4.96 -24.87
C ASN A 17 -6.78 5.97 -23.88
N ILE A 18 -5.68 5.61 -23.18
CA ILE A 18 -4.99 6.55 -22.28
C ILE A 18 -4.26 7.63 -23.08
N HIS A 19 -3.64 7.28 -24.21
CA HIS A 19 -2.96 8.23 -25.07
C HIS A 19 -3.92 9.33 -25.56
N ASP A 20 -5.15 8.97 -25.91
CA ASP A 20 -6.15 9.89 -26.46
C ASP A 20 -6.70 10.89 -25.42
N ILE A 21 -6.55 10.59 -24.12
CA ILE A 21 -6.97 11.47 -23.01
C ILE A 21 -5.79 12.15 -22.30
N LEU A 22 -4.57 12.08 -22.88
CA LEU A 22 -3.39 12.74 -22.30
C LEU A 22 -3.61 14.25 -22.22
N ASP A 23 -3.36 14.80 -21.04
CA ASP A 23 -3.37 16.22 -20.75
C ASP A 23 -2.18 16.59 -19.84
N GLU A 24 -2.18 17.82 -19.31
CA GLU A 24 -1.14 18.34 -18.39
C GLU A 24 -1.04 17.57 -17.06
N ASN A 25 -2.03 16.72 -16.73
CA ASN A 25 -2.03 15.89 -15.53
C ASN A 25 -1.29 14.56 -15.71
N TYR A 26 -0.72 14.31 -16.88
CA TYR A 26 0.05 13.11 -17.17
C TYR A 26 1.54 13.41 -17.30
N VAL A 27 2.34 12.44 -16.89
CA VAL A 27 3.80 12.40 -17.13
C VAL A 27 4.13 11.17 -17.95
N ILE A 28 4.82 11.38 -19.06
CA ILE A 28 5.31 10.28 -19.90
C ILE A 28 6.78 10.06 -19.57
N TYR A 29 7.12 8.83 -19.20
CA TYR A 29 8.51 8.45 -19.00
C TYR A 29 8.79 7.05 -19.55
N SER A 30 10.06 6.78 -19.80
CA SER A 30 10.51 5.49 -20.29
C SER A 30 11.70 5.00 -19.48
N GLU A 31 11.81 3.70 -19.32
CA GLU A 31 12.92 3.06 -18.63
C GLU A 31 13.24 1.69 -19.21
N TYR A 32 14.49 1.24 -19.06
CA TYR A 32 14.84 -0.15 -19.28
C TYR A 32 14.67 -0.93 -18.00
N GLN A 33 13.90 -2.00 -18.06
CA GLN A 33 13.73 -2.92 -16.94
C GLN A 33 14.99 -3.78 -16.75
N GLN A 34 15.11 -4.42 -15.57
CA GLN A 34 16.27 -5.28 -15.26
C GLN A 34 16.42 -6.46 -16.23
N ASP A 35 15.34 -6.91 -16.85
CA ASP A 35 15.31 -7.98 -17.86
C ASP A 35 15.59 -7.48 -19.29
N GLY A 36 15.97 -6.20 -19.46
CA GLY A 36 16.30 -5.57 -20.73
C GLY A 36 15.11 -5.09 -21.56
N ARG A 37 13.87 -5.27 -21.08
CA ARG A 37 12.68 -4.74 -21.76
C ARG A 37 12.63 -3.22 -21.65
N PHE A 38 12.28 -2.57 -22.76
CA PHE A 38 11.98 -1.15 -22.78
C PHE A 38 10.51 -0.92 -22.42
N MET A 39 10.26 -0.06 -21.45
CA MET A 39 8.92 0.31 -21.00
C MET A 39 8.67 1.78 -21.23
N VAL A 40 7.52 2.10 -21.80
CA VAL A 40 6.96 3.46 -21.84
C VAL A 40 5.74 3.50 -20.92
N LYS A 41 5.67 4.49 -20.05
CA LYS A 41 4.57 4.63 -19.09
C LYS A 41 3.90 5.98 -19.24
N LEU A 42 2.60 5.94 -19.40
CA LEU A 42 1.70 7.10 -19.33
C LEU A 42 1.17 7.17 -17.90
N PHE A 43 1.74 8.05 -17.09
CA PHE A 43 1.45 8.10 -15.66
C PHE A 43 0.54 9.29 -15.34
N CYS A 44 -0.69 9.02 -14.91
CA CYS A 44 -1.61 10.05 -14.44
C CYS A 44 -1.20 10.52 -13.04
N VAL A 45 -0.79 11.77 -12.92
CA VAL A 45 -0.42 12.41 -11.65
C VAL A 45 -1.64 12.90 -10.90
N ASN A 46 -2.62 13.45 -11.62
CA ASN A 46 -3.87 13.93 -11.06
C ASN A 46 -5.08 13.38 -11.84
N PRO A 47 -5.82 12.41 -11.27
CA PRO A 47 -6.94 11.78 -11.96
C PRO A 47 -8.26 12.56 -11.87
N ALA A 48 -8.32 13.73 -11.19
CA ALA A 48 -9.57 14.43 -10.88
C ALA A 48 -10.41 14.74 -12.13
N VAL A 49 -9.76 15.23 -13.20
CA VAL A 49 -10.45 15.59 -14.46
C VAL A 49 -11.06 14.32 -15.10
N ASN A 50 -10.32 13.22 -15.12
CA ASN A 50 -10.80 11.98 -15.70
C ASN A 50 -11.93 11.36 -14.87
N LEU A 51 -11.82 11.45 -13.53
CA LEU A 51 -12.87 10.98 -12.63
C LEU A 51 -14.14 11.79 -12.77
N GLN A 52 -14.05 13.11 -12.96
CA GLN A 52 -15.20 13.99 -13.08
C GLN A 52 -16.18 13.53 -14.17
N ALA A 53 -15.68 13.13 -15.32
CA ALA A 53 -16.50 12.62 -16.41
C ALA A 53 -17.36 11.41 -16.01
N TYR A 54 -16.90 10.60 -15.07
CA TYR A 54 -17.65 9.47 -14.53
C TYR A 54 -18.58 9.88 -13.39
N LEU A 55 -18.18 10.84 -12.56
CA LEU A 55 -18.98 11.34 -11.44
C LEU A 55 -20.29 12.01 -11.93
N GLU A 56 -20.24 12.65 -13.09
CA GLU A 56 -21.40 13.30 -13.71
C GLU A 56 -22.52 12.33 -14.14
N TYR A 57 -22.23 11.04 -14.31
CA TYR A 57 -23.25 10.01 -14.56
C TYR A 57 -24.05 9.64 -13.31
N GLY A 58 -23.54 9.94 -12.12
CA GLY A 58 -24.18 9.64 -10.84
C GLY A 58 -25.04 10.79 -10.34
N ILE A 59 -26.10 10.46 -9.59
CA ILE A 59 -26.89 11.46 -8.86
C ILE A 59 -26.09 12.03 -7.67
N GLY A 60 -25.17 11.24 -7.12
CA GLY A 60 -24.27 11.61 -6.04
C GLY A 60 -23.21 10.53 -5.83
N THR A 61 -22.04 10.94 -5.38
CA THR A 61 -20.90 10.05 -5.14
C THR A 61 -20.38 10.26 -3.74
N VAL A 62 -20.03 9.16 -3.07
CA VAL A 62 -19.40 9.18 -1.73
C VAL A 62 -18.08 8.44 -1.79
N PHE A 63 -17.01 9.16 -1.51
CA PHE A 63 -15.69 8.58 -1.28
C PHE A 63 -15.47 8.38 0.22
N PHE A 64 -15.03 7.22 0.63
CA PHE A 64 -14.74 6.94 2.04
C PHE A 64 -13.49 6.09 2.22
N SER A 65 -12.73 6.40 3.25
CA SER A 65 -11.58 5.62 3.70
C SER A 65 -11.19 6.06 5.11
N ALA A 66 -10.57 5.18 5.86
CA ALA A 66 -9.98 5.52 7.15
C ALA A 66 -8.79 6.50 7.03
N THR A 67 -8.25 6.70 5.83
CA THR A 67 -6.99 7.43 5.59
C THR A 67 -7.10 8.56 4.56
N LEU A 68 -8.30 9.11 4.31
CA LEU A 68 -8.48 10.30 3.46
C LEU A 68 -8.00 11.60 4.15
N LEU A 69 -6.78 11.57 4.67
CA LEU A 69 -6.15 12.70 5.35
C LEU A 69 -4.79 13.03 4.72
N PRO A 70 -4.48 14.30 4.46
CA PRO A 70 -5.32 15.52 4.64
C PRO A 70 -6.43 15.60 3.59
N VAL A 71 -7.64 15.92 4.02
CA VAL A 71 -8.84 15.96 3.15
C VAL A 71 -8.65 16.85 1.94
N ARG A 72 -8.01 18.02 2.09
CA ARG A 72 -7.79 18.96 0.98
C ARG A 72 -6.97 18.36 -0.17
N TYR A 73 -6.03 17.47 0.15
CA TYR A 73 -5.24 16.75 -0.85
C TYR A 73 -6.12 15.78 -1.66
N TYR A 74 -6.90 14.96 -0.95
CA TYR A 74 -7.77 13.99 -1.61
C TYR A 74 -8.91 14.63 -2.39
N LYS A 75 -9.49 15.73 -1.92
CA LYS A 75 -10.46 16.50 -2.71
C LYS A 75 -9.89 16.89 -4.07
N LYS A 76 -8.67 17.39 -4.14
CA LYS A 76 -8.01 17.77 -5.40
C LYS A 76 -7.71 16.59 -6.34
N LEU A 77 -7.61 15.38 -5.81
CA LEU A 77 -7.36 14.18 -6.61
C LEU A 77 -8.63 13.46 -7.05
N LEU A 78 -9.73 13.64 -6.31
CA LEU A 78 -10.96 12.87 -6.51
C LEU A 78 -12.06 13.67 -7.19
N SER A 79 -11.99 15.01 -7.15
CA SER A 79 -12.98 15.89 -7.76
C SER A 79 -12.33 17.20 -8.18
N ILE A 80 -12.90 17.85 -9.21
CA ILE A 80 -12.57 19.24 -9.61
C ILE A 80 -13.46 20.25 -8.90
N GLU A 81 -14.54 19.80 -8.25
CA GLU A 81 -15.47 20.67 -7.53
C GLU A 81 -14.88 21.17 -6.22
N THR A 82 -14.99 22.46 -5.97
CA THR A 82 -14.44 23.09 -4.75
C THR A 82 -15.36 22.95 -3.55
N ASP A 83 -16.66 22.79 -3.79
CA ASP A 83 -17.73 22.85 -2.79
C ASP A 83 -18.14 21.45 -2.24
N ASP A 84 -17.42 20.41 -2.64
CA ASP A 84 -17.63 19.06 -2.12
C ASP A 84 -17.56 19.02 -0.60
N TYR A 85 -18.50 18.33 0.02
CA TYR A 85 -18.53 18.14 1.46
C TYR A 85 -17.48 17.15 1.92
N ALA A 86 -17.00 17.33 3.16
CA ALA A 86 -16.18 16.34 3.85
C ALA A 86 -16.71 16.14 5.27
N ILE A 87 -16.91 14.89 5.62
CA ILE A 87 -17.37 14.49 6.95
C ILE A 87 -16.26 13.72 7.63
N TYR A 88 -15.96 14.08 8.87
CA TYR A 88 -15.05 13.34 9.73
C TYR A 88 -15.87 12.46 10.65
N ALA A 89 -15.69 11.15 10.54
CA ALA A 89 -16.26 10.21 11.49
C ALA A 89 -15.24 9.96 12.61
N ASP A 90 -15.66 10.17 13.84
CA ASP A 90 -14.83 9.85 15.00
C ASP A 90 -14.63 8.33 15.11
N SER A 91 -13.46 7.95 15.64
CA SER A 91 -13.18 6.54 15.89
C SER A 91 -14.15 5.96 16.94
N PRO A 92 -14.80 4.82 16.67
CA PRO A 92 -15.64 4.14 17.66
C PRO A 92 -14.83 3.52 18.81
N PHE A 93 -13.50 3.46 18.67
CA PHE A 93 -12.63 2.87 19.68
C PHE A 93 -12.26 3.90 20.74
N PRO A 94 -12.46 3.61 22.05
CA PRO A 94 -12.09 4.51 23.13
C PRO A 94 -10.59 4.80 23.13
N LYS A 95 -10.21 6.08 23.25
CA LYS A 95 -8.80 6.50 23.28
C LYS A 95 -8.04 5.89 24.46
N ASP A 96 -8.72 5.68 25.58
CA ASP A 96 -8.14 5.12 26.80
C ASP A 96 -7.85 3.60 26.69
N SER A 97 -8.43 2.94 25.70
CA SER A 97 -8.13 1.52 25.38
C SER A 97 -6.90 1.34 24.51
N ARG A 98 -6.21 2.43 24.15
CA ARG A 98 -5.04 2.40 23.28
C ARG A 98 -3.75 2.72 24.05
N LEU A 99 -2.81 1.78 24.08
CA LEU A 99 -1.44 2.02 24.51
C LEU A 99 -0.55 2.26 23.28
N LEU A 100 0.07 3.43 23.18
CA LEU A 100 1.06 3.76 22.15
C LEU A 100 2.45 3.76 22.76
N LEU A 101 3.31 2.86 22.25
CA LEU A 101 4.71 2.78 22.63
C LEU A 101 5.60 3.14 21.43
N ILE A 102 6.67 3.89 21.67
CA ILE A 102 7.61 4.32 20.64
C ILE A 102 9.01 3.82 21.02
N GLY A 103 9.55 2.86 20.22
CA GLY A 103 10.94 2.44 20.31
C GLY A 103 11.86 3.53 19.76
N ARG A 104 12.77 4.06 20.60
CA ARG A 104 13.68 5.17 20.23
C ARG A 104 15.02 4.68 19.68
N ASP A 105 15.36 3.44 19.89
CA ASP A 105 16.62 2.78 19.54
C ASP A 105 16.52 1.85 18.32
N VAL A 106 15.37 1.89 17.63
CA VAL A 106 15.11 1.13 16.40
C VAL A 106 14.75 2.06 15.24
N SER A 107 15.14 1.67 14.04
CA SER A 107 14.89 2.43 12.82
C SER A 107 14.74 1.51 11.62
N THR A 108 13.85 1.87 10.70
CA THR A 108 13.71 1.19 9.40
C THR A 108 14.34 1.96 8.24
N ARG A 109 15.04 3.07 8.53
CA ARG A 109 15.77 3.85 7.51
C ARG A 109 16.80 2.98 6.81
N TYR A 110 16.90 3.12 5.49
CA TYR A 110 17.78 2.29 4.66
C TYR A 110 19.23 2.27 5.16
N THR A 111 19.76 3.43 5.53
CA THR A 111 21.15 3.61 6.01
C THR A 111 21.43 2.99 7.38
N GLN A 112 20.40 2.63 8.14
CA GLN A 112 20.51 2.05 9.49
C GLN A 112 20.12 0.58 9.53
N ARG A 113 19.77 -0.02 8.38
CA ARG A 113 19.42 -1.44 8.28
C ARG A 113 20.66 -2.31 8.47
N GLY A 114 20.51 -3.39 9.21
CA GLY A 114 21.55 -4.37 9.42
C GLY A 114 21.20 -5.37 10.51
N PRO A 115 22.04 -6.42 10.72
CA PRO A 115 21.73 -7.52 11.63
C PRO A 115 21.45 -7.09 13.07
N GLU A 116 22.16 -6.06 13.55
CA GLU A 116 21.95 -5.55 14.91
C GLU A 116 20.57 -4.86 15.04
N MET A 117 20.18 -4.07 14.02
CA MET A 117 18.89 -3.41 14.00
C MET A 117 17.75 -4.44 13.92
N TYR A 118 17.90 -5.48 13.10
CA TYR A 118 16.92 -6.55 12.99
C TYR A 118 16.76 -7.33 14.30
N ARG A 119 17.86 -7.58 15.03
CA ARG A 119 17.83 -8.18 16.37
C ARG A 119 17.07 -7.34 17.39
N ARG A 120 17.25 -6.01 17.36
CA ARG A 120 16.51 -5.10 18.24
C ARG A 120 15.03 -5.08 17.94
N ILE A 121 14.66 -4.98 16.66
CA ILE A 121 13.25 -5.01 16.23
C ILE A 121 12.61 -6.34 16.64
N ALA A 122 13.27 -7.48 16.37
CA ALA A 122 12.79 -8.80 16.80
C ALA A 122 12.61 -8.87 18.33
N SER A 123 13.52 -8.27 19.11
CA SER A 123 13.40 -8.24 20.57
C SER A 123 12.20 -7.45 21.08
N TYR A 124 11.82 -6.35 20.39
CA TYR A 124 10.58 -5.63 20.69
C TYR A 124 9.34 -6.48 20.41
N ILE A 125 9.33 -7.21 19.29
CA ILE A 125 8.21 -8.11 18.94
C ILE A 125 8.07 -9.21 19.99
N VAL A 126 9.17 -9.85 20.36
CA VAL A 126 9.20 -10.88 21.42
C VAL A 126 8.69 -10.31 22.73
N GLY A 127 9.23 -9.16 23.17
CA GLY A 127 8.82 -8.53 24.42
C GLY A 127 7.32 -8.18 24.45
N ALA A 128 6.76 -7.74 23.33
CA ALA A 128 5.33 -7.46 23.23
C ALA A 128 4.50 -8.77 23.33
N ALA A 129 4.92 -9.82 22.63
CA ALA A 129 4.22 -11.09 22.63
C ALA A 129 4.30 -11.83 24.00
N ASP A 130 5.43 -11.70 24.69
CA ASP A 130 5.62 -12.26 26.03
C ASP A 130 4.85 -11.49 27.12
N ALA A 131 4.68 -10.17 26.93
CA ALA A 131 3.99 -9.34 27.90
C ALA A 131 2.50 -9.67 28.04
N LYS A 132 1.85 -10.11 26.98
CA LYS A 132 0.43 -10.45 26.99
C LYS A 132 0.13 -11.49 25.92
N LYS A 133 -0.55 -12.57 26.29
CA LYS A 133 -1.06 -13.56 25.34
C LYS A 133 -2.15 -12.92 24.45
N GLY A 134 -2.02 -13.07 23.14
CA GLY A 134 -2.97 -12.50 22.17
C GLY A 134 -2.52 -12.69 20.74
N ASN A 135 -3.25 -12.09 19.82
CA ASN A 135 -2.89 -12.02 18.41
C ASN A 135 -2.16 -10.70 18.14
N TYR A 136 -1.08 -10.76 17.39
CA TYR A 136 -0.24 -9.62 17.06
C TYR A 136 -0.10 -9.49 15.55
N MET A 137 -0.21 -8.29 15.03
CA MET A 137 0.04 -7.98 13.63
C MET A 137 1.24 -7.02 13.55
N VAL A 138 2.24 -7.38 12.76
CA VAL A 138 3.47 -6.62 12.62
C VAL A 138 3.62 -6.15 11.19
N PHE A 139 3.73 -4.84 10.98
CA PHE A 139 3.90 -4.23 9.67
C PHE A 139 5.34 -3.81 9.44
N PHE A 140 5.84 -4.04 8.23
CA PHE A 140 7.20 -3.72 7.83
C PHE A 140 7.21 -2.82 6.59
N PRO A 141 8.24 -1.98 6.41
CA PRO A 141 8.34 -1.08 5.24
C PRO A 141 8.67 -1.82 3.93
N SER A 142 9.11 -3.07 3.99
CA SER A 142 9.37 -3.91 2.82
C SER A 142 9.43 -5.39 3.21
N TYR A 143 9.17 -6.26 2.25
CA TYR A 143 9.28 -7.72 2.41
C TYR A 143 10.69 -8.14 2.87
N ARG A 144 11.73 -7.54 2.31
CA ARG A 144 13.12 -7.84 2.72
C ARG A 144 13.36 -7.58 4.21
N VAL A 145 12.91 -6.44 4.74
CA VAL A 145 13.06 -6.13 6.17
C VAL A 145 12.23 -7.11 7.02
N MET A 146 11.05 -7.46 6.55
CA MET A 146 10.19 -8.44 7.21
C MET A 146 10.88 -9.81 7.31
N GLU A 147 11.41 -10.32 6.22
CA GLU A 147 12.11 -11.62 6.14
C GLU A 147 13.32 -11.68 7.08
N GLU A 148 14.16 -10.63 7.04
CA GLU A 148 15.34 -10.53 7.91
C GLU A 148 14.97 -10.49 9.40
N VAL A 149 13.97 -9.71 9.77
CA VAL A 149 13.51 -9.64 11.17
C VAL A 149 12.83 -10.93 11.58
N HIS A 150 12.01 -11.53 10.70
CA HIS A 150 11.33 -12.79 10.98
C HIS A 150 12.32 -13.97 11.16
N SER A 151 13.39 -14.03 10.39
CA SER A 151 14.46 -15.01 10.57
C SER A 151 15.01 -14.95 12.00
N VAL A 152 15.40 -13.75 12.45
CA VAL A 152 15.93 -13.54 13.81
C VAL A 152 14.87 -13.81 14.89
N PHE A 153 13.60 -13.47 14.64
CA PHE A 153 12.49 -13.76 15.54
C PHE A 153 12.28 -15.25 15.72
N SER A 154 12.28 -16.01 14.62
CA SER A 154 12.08 -17.46 14.62
C SER A 154 13.18 -18.21 15.38
N GLU A 155 14.42 -17.75 15.29
CA GLU A 155 15.54 -18.28 16.06
C GLU A 155 15.35 -18.09 17.58
N LYS A 156 14.78 -16.94 17.98
CA LYS A 156 14.58 -16.60 19.41
C LYS A 156 13.32 -17.20 20.01
N CYS A 157 12.27 -17.38 19.23
CA CYS A 157 10.92 -17.67 19.69
C CYS A 157 10.27 -18.86 18.97
N GLY A 158 10.92 -20.01 18.99
CA GLY A 158 10.36 -21.25 18.43
C GLY A 158 9.03 -21.75 19.04
N LYS A 159 8.49 -21.06 20.06
CA LYS A 159 7.21 -21.37 20.71
C LYS A 159 6.03 -20.52 20.24
N ILE A 160 6.29 -19.43 19.52
CA ILE A 160 5.24 -18.52 19.03
C ILE A 160 4.94 -18.89 17.59
N SER A 161 3.70 -19.26 17.31
CA SER A 161 3.23 -19.48 15.95
C SER A 161 3.20 -18.15 15.20
N SER A 162 3.80 -18.09 14.02
CA SER A 162 3.80 -16.90 13.18
C SER A 162 3.46 -17.26 11.73
N ALA A 163 2.70 -16.40 11.07
CA ALA A 163 2.45 -16.44 9.65
C ALA A 163 3.11 -15.22 8.99
N VAL A 164 3.66 -15.39 7.80
CA VAL A 164 4.38 -14.34 7.06
C VAL A 164 3.75 -14.18 5.70
N GLN A 165 3.41 -12.94 5.35
CA GLN A 165 2.86 -12.63 4.04
C GLN A 165 3.95 -12.76 2.96
N SER A 166 3.64 -13.47 1.86
CA SER A 166 4.51 -13.53 0.68
C SER A 166 4.14 -12.45 -0.34
N PRO A 167 5.12 -11.85 -1.06
CA PRO A 167 4.83 -10.92 -2.16
C PRO A 167 4.12 -11.59 -3.34
N PHE A 168 4.16 -12.92 -3.43
CA PHE A 168 3.59 -13.71 -4.52
C PHE A 168 2.27 -14.42 -4.14
N MET A 169 1.66 -14.06 -3.01
CA MET A 169 0.34 -14.58 -2.63
C MET A 169 -0.72 -14.18 -3.65
N SER A 170 -1.56 -15.14 -4.02
CA SER A 170 -2.81 -14.88 -4.75
C SER A 170 -3.79 -14.08 -3.87
N GLU A 171 -4.84 -13.53 -4.49
CA GLU A 171 -5.91 -12.85 -3.74
C GLU A 171 -6.59 -13.82 -2.75
N GLU A 172 -6.85 -15.05 -3.16
CA GLU A 172 -7.43 -16.11 -2.32
C GLU A 172 -6.53 -16.46 -1.12
N ASP A 173 -5.20 -16.58 -1.35
CA ASP A 173 -4.25 -16.82 -0.27
C ASP A 173 -4.18 -15.65 0.73
N ARG A 174 -4.39 -14.42 0.27
CA ARG A 174 -4.44 -13.24 1.14
C ARG A 174 -5.68 -13.21 2.02
N GLU A 175 -6.83 -13.60 1.49
CA GLU A 175 -8.05 -13.72 2.28
C GLU A 175 -7.94 -14.78 3.36
N VAL A 176 -7.28 -15.91 3.07
CA VAL A 176 -7.03 -16.97 4.06
C VAL A 176 -5.98 -16.54 5.10
N PHE A 177 -5.03 -15.69 4.71
CA PHE A 177 -3.97 -15.18 5.59
C PHE A 177 -4.51 -14.19 6.64
N LEU A 178 -5.54 -13.42 6.31
CA LEU A 178 -6.16 -12.41 7.19
C LEU A 178 -7.24 -13.01 8.09
#